data_6d45d9248daa4c330cef5ebec0431ac6
#
_entry.id   6d45d9248daa4c330cef5ebec0431ac6
#
_cell.length_a   1.000
_cell.length_b   1.000
_cell.length_c   1.000
_cell.angle_alpha   90.00
_cell.angle_beta   90.00
_cell.angle_gamma   90.00
#
_symmetry.space_group_name_H-M   'P 1'
#
loop_
_entity.id
_entity.type
_entity.pdbx_description
1 polymer ?
#
loop_
_entity_poly.entity_id
_entity_poly.type
_entity_poly.pdbx_seq_one_letter_code
_entity_poly.pdbx_strand_id
1 'polypeptide(L)'
;MNVTIAGTGITKFGELWGTSPRELAHRAVDEALVDAGLVIGDIEFLVVGNMLSAFLGNQQHVGALFAEELGITGSSYTVEGACASGGLAIHTAVMGLVSGQYKTACVLGIEKMTDHKPELVSSALMAAGTNEERLAGGTFPGMYAMLAR
;
A
#
# COMPACT_ATOMS: atom_id res chain seq x y z
N MET A 1 0.45 -26.05 -2.59
CA MET A 1 0.43 -25.19 -3.78
C MET A 1 1.62 -24.26 -3.67
N ASN A 2 2.41 -24.06 -4.72
CA ASN A 2 3.51 -23.09 -4.70
C ASN A 2 2.99 -21.79 -5.29
N VAL A 3 3.23 -20.66 -4.59
CA VAL A 3 2.97 -19.31 -5.08
C VAL A 3 4.29 -18.71 -5.54
N THR A 4 4.31 -18.06 -6.68
CA THR A 4 5.49 -17.42 -7.26
C THR A 4 5.21 -15.94 -7.52
N ILE A 5 6.24 -15.13 -7.43
CA ILE A 5 6.19 -13.73 -7.91
C ILE A 5 6.47 -13.79 -9.41
N ALA A 6 5.50 -13.38 -10.22
CA ALA A 6 5.58 -13.40 -11.68
C ALA A 6 6.23 -12.14 -12.25
N GLY A 7 6.00 -10.99 -11.64
CA GLY A 7 6.56 -9.72 -12.07
C GLY A 7 6.55 -8.70 -10.95
N THR A 8 7.37 -7.66 -11.11
CA THR A 8 7.54 -6.57 -10.15
C THR A 8 7.58 -5.23 -10.88
N GLY A 9 7.08 -4.19 -10.21
CA GLY A 9 7.17 -2.81 -10.68
C GLY A 9 7.33 -1.84 -9.52
N ILE A 10 8.12 -0.81 -9.72
CA ILE A 10 8.43 0.16 -8.68
C ILE A 10 8.59 1.56 -9.25
N THR A 11 7.93 2.54 -8.66
CA THR A 11 8.17 3.94 -8.98
C THR A 11 9.38 4.48 -8.23
N LYS A 12 10.03 5.50 -8.78
CA LYS A 12 11.08 6.22 -8.06
C LYS A 12 10.50 6.84 -6.77
N PHE A 13 11.19 6.64 -5.65
CA PHE A 13 10.87 7.33 -4.40
C PHE A 13 11.41 8.76 -4.42
N GLY A 14 10.64 9.69 -3.85
CA GLY A 14 11.04 11.07 -3.75
C GLY A 14 9.87 12.05 -3.74
N GLU A 15 10.20 13.32 -3.90
CA GLU A 15 9.24 14.43 -3.95
C GLU A 15 8.64 14.54 -5.36
N LEU A 16 7.58 13.79 -5.61
CA LEU A 16 6.91 13.72 -6.90
C LEU A 16 5.65 14.61 -6.91
N TRP A 17 5.83 15.91 -6.67
CA TRP A 17 4.75 16.89 -6.46
C TRP A 17 3.68 16.92 -7.56
N GLY A 18 4.06 16.69 -8.80
CA GLY A 18 3.15 16.71 -9.93
C GLY A 18 2.52 15.36 -10.27
N THR A 19 2.75 14.31 -9.47
CA THR A 19 2.28 12.96 -9.78
C THR A 19 1.25 12.51 -8.75
N SER A 20 0.06 12.19 -9.19
CA SER A 20 -1.02 11.73 -8.33
C SER A 20 -0.79 10.28 -7.83
N PRO A 21 -1.43 9.86 -6.72
CA PRO A 21 -1.41 8.46 -6.30
C PRO A 21 -1.89 7.51 -7.39
N ARG A 22 -2.90 7.90 -8.17
CA ARG A 22 -3.44 7.10 -9.28
C ARG A 22 -2.38 6.87 -10.35
N GLU A 23 -1.68 7.92 -10.74
CA GLU A 23 -0.60 7.83 -11.73
C GLU A 23 0.58 6.99 -11.24
N LEU A 24 0.93 7.08 -9.94
CA LEU A 24 1.94 6.23 -9.33
C LEU A 24 1.51 4.75 -9.36
N ALA A 25 0.24 4.46 -9.06
CA ALA A 25 -0.30 3.11 -9.13
C ALA A 25 -0.22 2.54 -10.55
N HIS A 26 -0.66 3.30 -11.56
CA HIS A 26 -0.54 2.88 -12.95
C HIS A 26 0.89 2.56 -13.34
N ARG A 27 1.84 3.45 -13.07
CA ARG A 27 3.24 3.25 -13.43
C ARG A 27 3.82 1.96 -12.83
N ALA A 28 3.55 1.71 -11.53
CA ALA A 28 4.07 0.52 -10.87
C ALA A 28 3.37 -0.76 -11.36
N VAL A 29 2.05 -0.73 -11.54
CA VAL A 29 1.29 -1.90 -11.98
C VAL A 29 1.59 -2.23 -13.44
N ASP A 30 1.68 -1.24 -14.32
CA ASP A 30 2.01 -1.44 -15.72
C ASP A 30 3.41 -2.08 -15.89
N GLU A 31 4.40 -1.60 -15.12
CA GLU A 31 5.73 -2.20 -15.09
C GLU A 31 5.69 -3.66 -14.61
N ALA A 32 4.95 -3.95 -13.54
CA ALA A 32 4.81 -5.31 -13.02
C ALA A 32 4.11 -6.25 -14.02
N LEU A 33 3.09 -5.78 -14.72
CA LEU A 33 2.39 -6.55 -15.75
C LEU A 33 3.30 -6.87 -16.94
N VAL A 34 4.08 -5.88 -17.39
CA VAL A 34 5.07 -6.08 -18.46
C VAL A 34 6.11 -7.12 -18.05
N ASP A 35 6.65 -7.02 -16.83
CA ASP A 35 7.64 -7.97 -16.31
C ASP A 35 7.05 -9.39 -16.19
N ALA A 36 5.78 -9.50 -15.79
CA ALA A 36 5.06 -10.76 -15.67
C ALA A 36 4.63 -11.37 -17.03
N GLY A 37 4.59 -10.59 -18.10
CA GLY A 37 3.98 -10.98 -19.37
C GLY A 37 2.46 -11.16 -19.28
N LEU A 38 1.81 -10.41 -18.41
CA LEU A 38 0.36 -10.44 -18.13
C LEU A 38 -0.31 -9.14 -18.59
N VAL A 39 -1.63 -9.19 -18.68
CA VAL A 39 -2.48 -8.01 -18.89
C VAL A 39 -3.39 -7.78 -17.69
N ILE A 40 -3.93 -6.58 -17.55
CA ILE A 40 -4.74 -6.20 -16.38
C ILE A 40 -5.97 -7.11 -16.20
N GLY A 41 -6.54 -7.62 -17.30
CA GLY A 41 -7.68 -8.56 -17.28
C GLY A 41 -7.35 -9.93 -16.69
N ASP A 42 -6.08 -10.28 -16.52
CA ASP A 42 -5.65 -11.54 -15.90
C ASP A 42 -5.68 -11.45 -14.36
N ILE A 43 -5.83 -10.24 -13.80
CA ILE A 43 -5.80 -10.03 -12.34
C ILE A 43 -7.18 -10.30 -11.75
N GLU A 44 -7.27 -11.38 -10.97
CA GLU A 44 -8.50 -11.79 -10.29
C GLU A 44 -8.64 -11.17 -8.89
N PHE A 45 -7.52 -10.72 -8.29
CA PHE A 45 -7.48 -10.23 -6.93
C PHE A 45 -6.47 -9.09 -6.76
N LEU A 46 -6.92 -7.93 -6.30
CA LEU A 46 -6.08 -6.80 -5.94
C LEU A 46 -6.02 -6.64 -4.43
N VAL A 47 -4.82 -6.57 -3.87
CA VAL A 47 -4.61 -6.24 -2.46
C VAL A 47 -3.77 -4.98 -2.35
N VAL A 48 -4.34 -3.95 -1.75
CA VAL A 48 -3.67 -2.65 -1.58
C VAL A 48 -3.22 -2.49 -0.14
N GLY A 49 -1.90 -2.42 0.07
CA GLY A 49 -1.29 -2.05 1.35
C GLY A 49 -1.18 -0.53 1.46
N ASN A 50 -1.88 0.05 2.44
CA ASN A 50 -1.90 1.48 2.68
C ASN A 50 -2.21 1.79 4.14
N MET A 51 -1.61 2.83 4.69
CA MET A 51 -1.84 3.26 6.07
C MET A 51 -2.47 4.66 6.16
N LEU A 52 -1.98 5.61 5.37
CA LEU A 52 -2.18 7.03 5.63
C LEU A 52 -3.15 7.74 4.67
N SER A 53 -3.64 7.09 3.64
CA SER A 53 -4.55 7.73 2.67
C SER A 53 -5.80 8.30 3.31
N ALA A 54 -6.34 7.64 4.33
CA ALA A 54 -7.49 8.16 5.08
C ALA A 54 -7.16 9.44 5.85
N PHE A 55 -5.97 9.53 6.42
CA PHE A 55 -5.54 10.66 7.25
C PHE A 55 -5.01 11.82 6.41
N LEU A 56 -4.12 11.56 5.46
CA LEU A 56 -3.46 12.58 4.66
C LEU A 56 -4.29 12.98 3.42
N GLY A 57 -4.87 12.01 2.74
CA GLY A 57 -5.60 12.21 1.49
C GLY A 57 -7.12 12.28 1.65
N ASN A 58 -7.65 12.14 2.87
CA ASN A 58 -9.08 12.01 3.14
C ASN A 58 -9.76 10.95 2.24
N GLN A 59 -9.01 9.90 1.87
CA GLN A 59 -9.44 8.83 1.00
C GLN A 59 -9.37 7.49 1.72
N GLN A 60 -10.52 6.91 1.98
CA GLN A 60 -10.66 5.53 2.44
C GLN A 60 -10.95 4.60 1.25
N HIS A 61 -11.02 3.30 1.52
CA HIS A 61 -11.45 2.30 0.54
C HIS A 61 -10.57 2.28 -0.71
N VAL A 62 -9.26 2.46 -0.49
CA VAL A 62 -8.30 2.59 -1.61
C VAL A 62 -8.20 1.31 -2.45
N GLY A 63 -8.56 0.14 -1.90
CA GLY A 63 -8.64 -1.10 -2.68
C GLY A 63 -9.63 -0.97 -3.84
N ALA A 64 -10.85 -0.53 -3.56
CA ALA A 64 -11.86 -0.31 -4.61
C ALA A 64 -11.49 0.84 -5.54
N LEU A 65 -10.95 1.95 -4.99
CA LEU A 65 -10.48 3.07 -5.79
C LEU A 65 -9.48 2.64 -6.86
N PHE A 66 -8.44 1.88 -6.45
CA PHE A 66 -7.42 1.43 -7.39
C PHE A 66 -7.90 0.29 -8.30
N ALA A 67 -8.84 -0.56 -7.85
CA ALA A 67 -9.45 -1.53 -8.73
C ALA A 67 -10.21 -0.85 -9.89
N GLU A 68 -11.02 0.17 -9.58
CA GLU A 68 -11.71 0.97 -10.59
C GLU A 68 -10.74 1.68 -11.52
N GLU A 69 -9.75 2.37 -10.96
CA GLU A 69 -8.76 3.16 -11.71
C GLU A 69 -7.95 2.29 -12.66
N LEU A 70 -7.53 1.11 -12.23
CA LEU A 70 -6.72 0.17 -13.00
C LEU A 70 -7.57 -0.73 -13.93
N GLY A 71 -8.88 -0.71 -13.80
CA GLY A 71 -9.77 -1.57 -14.59
C GLY A 71 -9.79 -3.03 -14.13
N ILE A 72 -9.47 -3.30 -12.85
CA ILE A 72 -9.54 -4.64 -12.26
C ILE A 72 -10.99 -4.90 -11.83
N THR A 73 -11.62 -5.93 -12.39
CA THR A 73 -13.01 -6.30 -12.11
C THR A 73 -13.14 -7.39 -11.04
N GLY A 74 -12.03 -7.96 -10.60
CA GLY A 74 -11.97 -8.98 -9.55
C GLY A 74 -12.15 -8.41 -8.14
N SER A 75 -11.93 -9.26 -7.15
CA SER A 75 -11.98 -8.84 -5.74
C SER A 75 -10.87 -7.81 -5.42
N SER A 76 -11.18 -6.84 -4.57
CA SER A 76 -10.19 -5.86 -4.12
C SER A 76 -10.30 -5.56 -2.63
N TYR A 77 -9.17 -5.53 -1.93
CA TYR A 77 -9.10 -5.24 -0.50
C TYR A 77 -8.04 -4.18 -0.21
N THR A 78 -8.34 -3.37 0.81
CA THR A 78 -7.32 -2.56 1.48
C THR A 78 -6.87 -3.30 2.73
N VAL A 79 -5.57 -3.40 2.95
CA VAL A 79 -4.95 -4.01 4.13
C VAL A 79 -4.10 -2.95 4.82
N GLU A 80 -4.32 -2.81 6.11
CA GLU A 80 -3.62 -1.86 6.97
C GLU A 80 -2.95 -2.62 8.13
N GLY A 81 -1.73 -2.26 8.45
CA GLY A 81 -0.91 -2.78 9.54
C GLY A 81 0.28 -1.86 9.75
N ALA A 82 0.02 -0.55 9.73
CA ALA A 82 1.02 0.51 9.81
C ALA A 82 2.16 0.28 8.80
N CYS A 83 3.42 0.32 9.24
CA CYS A 83 4.59 0.10 8.37
C CYS A 83 4.66 -1.32 7.77
N ALA A 84 3.87 -2.27 8.27
CA ALA A 84 3.80 -3.63 7.76
C ALA A 84 2.71 -3.82 6.69
N SER A 85 1.96 -2.78 6.31
CA SER A 85 0.82 -2.89 5.38
C SER A 85 1.19 -3.57 4.05
N GLY A 86 2.36 -3.27 3.49
CA GLY A 86 2.84 -3.93 2.26
C GLY A 86 3.08 -5.44 2.45
N GLY A 87 3.72 -5.83 3.55
CA GLY A 87 3.95 -7.24 3.89
C GLY A 87 2.65 -7.99 4.15
N LEU A 88 1.69 -7.37 4.84
CA LEU A 88 0.36 -7.93 5.06
C LEU A 88 -0.43 -8.06 3.76
N ALA A 89 -0.28 -7.13 2.84
CA ALA A 89 -0.91 -7.22 1.52
C ALA A 89 -0.39 -8.43 0.73
N ILE A 90 0.93 -8.67 0.74
CA ILE A 90 1.52 -9.89 0.17
C ILE A 90 0.96 -11.13 0.85
N HIS A 91 0.95 -11.16 2.18
CA HIS A 91 0.43 -12.30 2.94
C HIS A 91 -1.04 -12.58 2.60
N THR A 92 -1.88 -11.54 2.51
CA THR A 92 -3.29 -11.67 2.14
C THR A 92 -3.45 -12.23 0.72
N ALA A 93 -2.67 -11.75 -0.23
CA ALA A 93 -2.67 -12.28 -1.60
C ALA A 93 -2.28 -13.76 -1.64
N VAL A 94 -1.21 -14.13 -0.92
CA VAL A 94 -0.77 -15.54 -0.81
C VAL A 94 -1.88 -16.43 -0.23
N MET A 95 -2.58 -16.00 0.82
CA MET A 95 -3.71 -16.74 1.38
C MET A 95 -4.82 -16.95 0.35
N GLY A 96 -5.18 -15.91 -0.42
CA GLY A 96 -6.18 -15.99 -1.47
C GLY A 96 -5.79 -16.97 -2.59
N LEU A 97 -4.52 -16.98 -2.98
CA LEU A 97 -3.99 -17.90 -3.99
C LEU A 97 -3.92 -19.34 -3.48
N VAL A 98 -3.39 -19.55 -2.26
CA VAL A 98 -3.25 -20.89 -1.66
C VAL A 98 -4.62 -21.55 -1.39
N SER A 99 -5.63 -20.74 -1.03
CA SER A 99 -7.01 -21.25 -0.85
C SER A 99 -7.64 -21.76 -2.16
N GLY A 100 -7.05 -21.42 -3.31
CA GLY A 100 -7.59 -21.76 -4.64
C GLY A 100 -8.74 -20.84 -5.08
N GLN A 101 -9.05 -19.80 -4.31
CA GLN A 101 -10.10 -18.85 -4.66
C GLN A 101 -9.69 -17.96 -5.85
N TYR A 102 -8.41 -17.66 -5.97
CA TYR A 102 -7.82 -16.87 -7.06
C TYR A 102 -6.62 -17.61 -7.65
N LYS A 103 -6.35 -17.35 -8.93
CA LYS A 103 -5.17 -17.86 -9.64
C LYS A 103 -4.10 -16.80 -9.79
N THR A 104 -4.51 -15.53 -9.88
CA THR A 104 -3.62 -14.40 -10.11
C THR A 104 -4.00 -13.25 -9.17
N ALA A 105 -3.00 -12.67 -8.52
CA ALA A 105 -3.18 -11.53 -7.63
C ALA A 105 -2.17 -10.43 -7.96
N CYS A 106 -2.62 -9.18 -7.87
CA CYS A 106 -1.77 -8.00 -7.84
C CYS A 106 -1.70 -7.47 -6.41
N VAL A 107 -0.50 -7.16 -5.95
CA VAL A 107 -0.27 -6.50 -4.66
C VAL A 107 0.30 -5.11 -4.94
N LEU A 108 -0.40 -4.08 -4.48
CA LEU A 108 -0.01 -2.69 -4.61
C LEU A 108 0.27 -2.08 -3.23
N GLY A 109 1.53 -1.72 -2.96
CA GLY A 109 1.88 -0.86 -1.82
C GLY A 109 1.96 0.59 -2.28
N ILE A 110 1.18 1.47 -1.69
CA ILE A 110 1.14 2.87 -2.11
C ILE A 110 0.93 3.83 -0.96
N GLU A 111 1.74 4.88 -0.92
CA GLU A 111 1.60 6.01 -0.01
C GLU A 111 2.02 7.31 -0.70
N LYS A 112 1.38 8.41 -0.35
CA LYS A 112 1.71 9.74 -0.89
C LYS A 112 1.83 10.75 0.26
N MET A 113 3.01 10.81 0.87
CA MET A 113 3.26 11.61 2.07
C MET A 113 3.96 12.94 1.78
N THR A 114 4.78 13.00 0.72
CA THR A 114 5.63 14.17 0.43
C THR A 114 4.87 15.42 0.00
N ASP A 115 3.58 15.32 -0.31
CA ASP A 115 2.71 16.47 -0.61
C ASP A 115 2.29 17.26 0.66
N HIS A 116 2.64 16.74 1.83
CA HIS A 116 2.24 17.30 3.12
C HIS A 116 3.44 17.82 3.90
N LYS A 117 3.17 18.75 4.81
CA LYS A 117 4.20 19.29 5.70
C LYS A 117 4.76 18.19 6.61
N PRO A 118 6.07 18.20 6.92
CA PRO A 118 6.71 17.16 7.73
C PRO A 118 6.04 16.94 9.09
N GLU A 119 5.51 18.00 9.72
CA GLU A 119 4.84 17.93 11.01
C GLU A 119 3.54 17.14 10.92
N LEU A 120 2.77 17.31 9.83
CA LEU A 120 1.54 16.57 9.58
C LEU A 120 1.85 15.09 9.33
N VAL A 121 2.87 14.82 8.52
CA VAL A 121 3.33 13.44 8.25
C VAL A 121 3.78 12.74 9.52
N SER A 122 4.58 13.43 10.36
CA SER A 122 5.03 12.91 11.65
C SER A 122 3.85 12.60 12.57
N SER A 123 2.86 13.49 12.63
CA SER A 123 1.63 13.26 13.41
C SER A 123 0.80 12.09 12.86
N ALA A 124 0.73 11.95 11.54
CA ALA A 124 0.03 10.84 10.89
C ALA A 124 0.69 9.49 11.19
N LEU A 125 2.02 9.43 11.15
CA LEU A 125 2.78 8.22 11.49
C LEU A 125 2.58 7.81 12.96
N MET A 126 2.42 8.80 13.87
CA MET A 126 2.11 8.51 15.28
C MET A 126 0.70 7.95 15.48
N ALA A 127 -0.16 7.92 14.47
CA ALA A 127 -1.43 7.21 14.53
C ALA A 127 -1.28 5.68 14.64
N ALA A 128 -0.07 5.14 14.39
CA ALA A 128 0.27 3.75 14.69
C ALA A 128 0.40 3.47 16.20
N GLY A 129 0.62 4.50 17.01
CA GLY A 129 0.67 4.43 18.47
C GLY A 129 -0.68 4.73 19.11
N THR A 130 -0.75 4.60 20.45
CA THR A 130 -1.93 4.92 21.21
C THR A 130 -2.12 6.44 21.37
N ASN A 131 -3.35 6.85 21.73
CA ASN A 131 -3.63 8.25 22.05
C ASN A 131 -2.85 8.73 23.27
N GLU A 132 -2.66 7.86 24.26
CA GLU A 132 -1.92 8.13 25.47
C GLU A 132 -0.44 8.44 25.17
N GLU A 133 0.17 7.67 24.30
CA GLU A 133 1.56 7.90 23.86
C GLU A 133 1.69 9.25 23.15
N ARG A 134 0.74 9.60 22.29
CA ARG A 134 0.73 10.90 21.62
C ARG A 134 0.55 12.05 22.58
N LEU A 135 -0.39 11.92 23.52
CA LEU A 135 -0.66 12.95 24.56
C LEU A 135 0.51 13.11 25.53
N ALA A 136 1.29 12.06 25.76
CA ALA A 136 2.53 12.11 26.52
C ALA A 136 3.70 12.79 25.77
N GLY A 137 3.48 13.26 24.55
CA GLY A 137 4.50 13.91 23.73
C GLY A 137 5.37 12.94 22.94
N GLY A 138 4.93 11.70 22.76
CA GLY A 138 5.60 10.71 21.92
C GLY A 138 5.75 11.19 20.47
N THR A 139 6.91 10.94 19.89
CA THR A 139 7.17 11.15 18.46
C THR A 139 7.63 9.86 17.84
N PHE A 140 7.36 9.68 16.54
CA PHE A 140 7.76 8.46 15.84
C PHE A 140 9.26 8.14 15.99
N PRO A 141 10.21 9.07 15.76
CA PRO A 141 11.62 8.85 16.04
C PRO A 141 11.92 8.58 17.51
N GLY A 142 11.20 9.24 18.44
CA GLY A 142 11.38 9.06 19.88
C GLY A 142 11.05 7.65 20.35
N MET A 143 10.00 7.03 19.79
CA MET A 143 9.63 5.63 20.08
C MET A 143 10.75 4.67 19.68
N TYR A 144 11.34 4.84 18.50
CA TYR A 144 12.48 4.05 18.06
C TYR A 144 13.74 4.30 18.90
N ALA A 145 13.97 5.53 19.32
CA ALA A 145 15.09 5.85 20.20
C ALA A 145 14.99 5.16 21.56
N MET A 146 13.76 4.96 22.08
CA MET A 146 13.54 4.18 23.31
C MET A 146 13.84 2.69 23.13
N LEU A 147 13.55 2.13 21.95
CA LEU A 147 13.87 0.73 21.63
C LEU A 147 15.36 0.50 21.42
N ALA A 148 16.10 1.51 20.95
CA ALA A 148 17.53 1.43 20.70
C ALA A 148 18.40 1.54 21.96
N ARG A 149 17.81 1.76 23.13
CA ARG A 149 18.48 1.97 24.42
C ARG A 149 18.63 0.65 25.19
#